data_5f444863a2c5eaf5880d2d2faa963a78
#
_entry.id   5f444863a2c5eaf5880d2d2faa963a78
#
_cell.length_a   1.000
_cell.length_b   1.000
_cell.length_c   1.000
_cell.angle_alpha   90.00
_cell.angle_beta   90.00
_cell.angle_gamma   90.00
#
_symmetry.space_group_name_H-M   'P 1'
#
loop_
_entity.id
_entity.type
_entity.pdbx_description
1 polymer ?
#
loop_
_entity_poly.entity_id
_entity_poly.type
_entity_poly.pdbx_seq_one_letter_code
_entity_poly.pdbx_strand_id
1 'polypeptide(L)'
;MISATGSTRMGASVGPAVMARWGRPILELGGNNAMIVAPSADLDMAVRAIVFSAVGTAGQRCTSLRRLIAHNSIRADLVAK
;
A
#
# COMPACT_ATOMS: atom_id res chain seq x y z
N MET A 1 16.04 -4.49 -21.49
CA MET A 1 15.24 -3.98 -20.37
C MET A 1 14.25 -5.05 -19.93
N ILE A 2 14.12 -5.27 -18.63
CA ILE A 2 13.14 -6.20 -18.03
C ILE A 2 12.29 -5.41 -17.05
N SER A 3 10.97 -5.48 -17.23
CA SER A 3 9.99 -4.92 -16.28
C SER A 3 9.33 -6.07 -15.53
N ALA A 4 9.30 -5.98 -14.21
CA ALA A 4 8.69 -7.00 -13.36
C ALA A 4 7.93 -6.35 -12.19
N THR A 5 6.72 -6.85 -11.95
CA THR A 5 5.86 -6.43 -10.85
C THR A 5 5.62 -7.63 -9.92
N GLY A 6 5.84 -7.46 -8.64
CA GLY A 6 5.64 -8.54 -7.67
C GLY A 6 6.12 -8.20 -6.27
N SER A 7 6.49 -9.20 -5.51
CA SER A 7 6.96 -9.04 -4.14
C SER A 7 8.37 -8.45 -4.06
N THR A 8 8.73 -7.88 -2.93
CA THR A 8 10.11 -7.45 -2.63
C THR A 8 11.10 -8.62 -2.78
N ARG A 9 10.68 -9.83 -2.36
CA ARG A 9 11.49 -11.04 -2.53
C ARG A 9 11.76 -11.35 -4.01
N MET A 10 10.75 -11.21 -4.85
CA MET A 10 10.92 -11.35 -6.31
C MET A 10 11.90 -10.31 -6.85
N GLY A 11 11.77 -9.05 -6.44
CA GLY A 11 12.67 -7.98 -6.83
C GLY A 11 14.13 -8.25 -6.45
N ALA A 12 14.36 -8.80 -5.26
CA ALA A 12 15.69 -9.17 -4.80
C ALA A 12 16.34 -10.30 -5.63
N SER A 13 15.51 -11.13 -6.26
CA SER A 13 15.99 -12.20 -7.16
C SER A 13 16.18 -11.69 -8.60
N VAL A 14 15.19 -10.98 -9.13
CA VAL A 14 15.19 -10.52 -10.54
C VAL A 14 16.20 -9.41 -10.77
N GLY A 15 16.31 -8.45 -9.85
CA GLY A 15 17.20 -7.30 -10.01
C GLY A 15 18.65 -7.71 -10.31
N PRO A 16 19.30 -8.47 -9.42
CA PRO A 16 20.67 -8.93 -9.66
C PRO A 16 20.83 -9.78 -10.92
N ALA A 17 19.86 -10.64 -11.22
CA ALA A 17 19.90 -11.49 -12.40
C ALA A 17 19.89 -10.69 -13.71
N VAL A 18 19.11 -9.61 -13.76
CA VAL A 18 19.06 -8.69 -14.90
C VAL A 18 20.36 -7.88 -15.00
N MET A 19 20.84 -7.35 -13.86
CA MET A 19 22.05 -6.56 -13.81
C MET A 19 23.31 -7.37 -14.17
N ALA A 20 23.36 -8.66 -13.83
CA ALA A 20 24.48 -9.54 -14.15
C ALA A 20 24.76 -9.65 -15.65
N ARG A 21 23.78 -9.40 -16.49
CA ARG A 21 23.91 -9.36 -17.96
C ARG A 21 23.88 -7.94 -18.54
N TRP A 22 24.19 -6.94 -17.71
CA TRP A 22 24.19 -5.53 -18.10
C TRP A 22 22.80 -5.01 -18.55
N GLY A 23 21.71 -5.71 -18.15
CA GLY A 23 20.33 -5.30 -18.41
C GLY A 23 19.88 -4.18 -17.50
N ARG A 24 18.78 -3.54 -17.85
CA ARG A 24 18.11 -2.51 -17.02
C ARG A 24 16.81 -3.10 -16.46
N PRO A 25 16.69 -3.29 -15.15
CA PRO A 25 15.43 -3.69 -14.52
C PRO A 25 14.54 -2.47 -14.25
N ILE A 26 13.23 -2.65 -14.42
CA ILE A 26 12.19 -1.79 -13.83
C ILE A 26 11.39 -2.67 -12.89
N LEU A 27 11.44 -2.39 -11.61
CA LEU A 27 10.84 -3.22 -10.57
C LEU A 27 9.73 -2.43 -9.86
N GLU A 28 8.50 -2.94 -9.93
CA GLU A 28 7.37 -2.47 -9.15
C GLU A 28 7.06 -3.50 -8.08
N LEU A 29 7.23 -3.12 -6.82
CA LEU A 29 7.24 -4.04 -5.69
C LEU A 29 6.14 -3.72 -4.69
N GLY A 30 6.04 -4.50 -3.62
CA GLY A 30 5.07 -4.30 -2.55
C GLY A 30 5.38 -3.08 -1.69
N GLY A 31 4.39 -2.67 -0.90
CA GLY A 31 4.49 -1.56 0.04
C GLY A 31 3.79 -1.85 1.36
N ASN A 32 4.01 -0.98 2.33
CA ASN A 32 3.33 -0.97 3.63
C ASN A 32 2.56 0.35 3.77
N ASN A 33 1.55 0.51 2.94
CA ASN A 33 0.85 1.78 2.73
C ASN A 33 0.07 2.21 3.97
N ALA A 34 0.08 3.50 4.22
CA ALA A 34 -0.62 4.10 5.36
C ALA A 34 -1.64 5.14 4.90
N MET A 35 -2.71 5.27 5.67
CA MET A 35 -3.64 6.39 5.58
C MET A 35 -3.63 7.14 6.90
N ILE A 36 -3.47 8.45 6.85
CA ILE A 36 -3.47 9.33 8.01
C ILE A 36 -4.81 10.08 8.02
N VAL A 37 -5.54 9.95 9.12
CA VAL A 37 -6.84 10.63 9.30
C VAL A 37 -6.69 11.70 10.38
N ALA A 38 -6.74 12.96 9.95
CA ALA A 38 -6.66 14.14 10.82
C ALA A 38 -8.03 14.50 11.42
N PRO A 39 -8.08 15.32 12.48
CA PRO A 39 -9.35 15.75 13.09
C PRO A 39 -10.29 16.49 12.12
N SER A 40 -9.74 17.18 11.13
CA SER A 40 -10.48 17.92 10.13
C SER A 40 -11.00 17.08 8.96
N ALA A 41 -10.74 15.75 8.97
CA ALA A 41 -11.14 14.88 7.89
C ALA A 41 -12.68 14.67 7.87
N ASP A 42 -13.23 14.50 6.66
CA ASP A 42 -14.58 13.97 6.48
C ASP A 42 -14.58 12.47 6.82
N LEU A 43 -15.14 12.11 7.97
CA LEU A 43 -15.09 10.73 8.47
C LEU A 43 -15.91 9.77 7.60
N ASP A 44 -17.01 10.20 7.00
CA ASP A 44 -17.83 9.33 6.13
C ASP A 44 -17.07 8.98 4.84
N MET A 45 -16.40 9.96 4.26
CA MET A 45 -15.53 9.73 3.11
C MET A 45 -14.33 8.87 3.51
N ALA A 46 -13.70 9.14 4.65
CA ALA A 46 -12.54 8.40 5.16
C ALA A 46 -12.85 6.91 5.35
N VAL A 47 -13.99 6.57 5.96
CA VAL A 47 -14.42 5.17 6.15
C VAL A 47 -14.56 4.44 4.81
N ARG A 48 -15.19 5.03 3.83
CA ARG A 48 -15.34 4.43 2.50
C ARG A 48 -13.97 4.19 1.84
N ALA A 49 -13.08 5.15 1.92
CA ALA A 49 -11.73 5.05 1.37
C ALA A 49 -10.90 3.99 2.09
N ILE A 50 -10.99 3.91 3.42
CA ILE A 50 -10.32 2.90 4.24
C ILE A 50 -10.78 1.50 3.85
N VAL A 51 -12.09 1.26 3.83
CA VAL A 51 -12.67 -0.05 3.49
C VAL A 51 -12.26 -0.47 2.08
N PHE A 52 -12.44 0.41 1.11
CA PHE A 52 -12.07 0.12 -0.28
C PHE A 52 -10.59 -0.23 -0.43
N SER A 53 -9.71 0.58 0.17
CA SER A 53 -8.27 0.38 0.03
C SER A 53 -7.72 -0.80 0.85
N ALA A 54 -8.37 -1.17 1.95
CA ALA A 54 -7.94 -2.30 2.78
C ALA A 54 -8.40 -3.65 2.24
N VAL A 55 -9.66 -3.75 1.78
CA VAL A 55 -10.27 -5.02 1.39
C VAL A 55 -10.45 -5.20 -0.12
N GLY A 56 -10.27 -4.16 -0.90
CA GLY A 56 -10.33 -4.24 -2.36
C GLY A 56 -9.38 -5.32 -2.88
N THR A 57 -9.84 -6.17 -3.80
CA THR A 57 -9.12 -7.35 -4.29
C THR A 57 -8.56 -8.25 -3.17
N ALA A 58 -9.34 -8.45 -2.10
CA ALA A 58 -8.95 -9.21 -0.90
C ALA A 58 -7.64 -8.69 -0.25
N GLY A 59 -7.36 -7.39 -0.34
CA GLY A 59 -6.12 -6.78 0.17
C GLY A 59 -4.86 -7.17 -0.61
N GLN A 60 -5.00 -7.61 -1.86
CA GLN A 60 -3.89 -8.13 -2.67
C GLN A 60 -3.43 -7.13 -3.73
N ARG A 61 -3.23 -5.86 -3.35
CA ARG A 61 -2.64 -4.83 -4.20
C ARG A 61 -1.37 -4.27 -3.56
N CYS A 62 -0.45 -3.81 -4.36
CA CYS A 62 0.72 -3.04 -3.88
C CYS A 62 0.29 -1.76 -3.16
N THR A 63 -0.87 -1.23 -3.49
CA THR A 63 -1.50 -0.03 -2.90
C THR A 63 -2.49 -0.34 -1.79
N SER A 64 -2.70 -1.60 -1.40
CA SER A 64 -3.62 -1.96 -0.31
C SER A 64 -3.23 -1.26 0.98
N LEU A 65 -4.24 -0.71 1.68
CA LEU A 65 -4.03 -0.07 2.98
C LEU A 65 -3.61 -1.13 4.01
N ARG A 66 -2.47 -0.89 4.68
CA ARG A 66 -1.93 -1.77 5.70
C ARG A 66 -1.93 -1.14 7.09
N ARG A 67 -1.80 0.18 7.15
CA ARG A 67 -1.73 0.93 8.41
C ARG A 67 -2.69 2.11 8.38
N LEU A 68 -3.56 2.17 9.36
CA LEU A 68 -4.42 3.32 9.58
C LEU A 68 -3.89 4.10 10.79
N ILE A 69 -3.55 5.37 10.58
CA ILE A 69 -3.04 6.28 11.60
C ILE A 69 -4.10 7.36 11.82
N ALA A 70 -4.88 7.21 12.88
CA ALA A 70 -5.94 8.16 13.22
C ALA A 70 -5.52 9.03 14.41
N HIS A 71 -5.82 10.33 14.32
CA HIS A 71 -5.64 11.22 15.46
C HIS A 71 -6.49 10.75 16.64
N ASN A 72 -5.96 10.84 17.86
CA ASN A 72 -6.62 10.30 19.06
C ASN A 72 -8.03 10.87 19.31
N SER A 73 -8.25 12.16 18.96
CA SER A 73 -9.54 12.82 19.18
C SER A 73 -10.70 12.26 18.34
N ILE A 74 -10.39 11.58 17.24
CA ILE A 74 -11.42 11.05 16.30
C ILE A 74 -11.41 9.52 16.22
N ARG A 75 -10.50 8.87 16.93
CA ARG A 75 -10.31 7.42 16.81
C ARG A 75 -11.57 6.64 17.16
N ALA A 76 -12.24 7.02 18.25
CA ALA A 76 -13.45 6.33 18.69
C ALA A 76 -14.59 6.48 17.68
N ASP A 77 -14.80 7.69 17.16
CA ASP A 77 -15.84 7.98 16.17
C ASP A 77 -15.57 7.27 14.84
N LEU A 78 -14.32 7.25 14.42
CA LEU A 78 -13.90 6.58 13.18
C LEU A 78 -14.13 5.06 13.25
N VAL A 79 -13.81 4.43 14.37
CA VAL A 79 -14.00 2.99 14.57
C VAL A 79 -15.48 2.61 14.69
N ALA A 80 -16.30 3.50 15.25
CA ALA A 80 -17.75 3.28 15.39
C ALA A 80 -18.52 3.36 14.07
N LYS A 81 -17.94 3.97 13.04
CA LYS A 81 -18.53 4.06 11.69
C LYS A 81 -18.23 2.82 10.84
#